data_ded17a9d5acc8c38c7879f8d74fbfd71
#
_entry.id   ded17a9d5acc8c38c7879f8d74fbfd71
#
_cell.length_a   1.000
_cell.length_b   1.000
_cell.length_c   1.000
_cell.angle_alpha   90.00
_cell.angle_beta   90.00
_cell.angle_gamma   90.00
#
_symmetry.space_group_name_H-M   'P 1'
#
loop_
_entity.id
_entity.type
_entity.pdbx_description
1 polymer ?
#
loop_
_entity_poly.entity_id
_entity_poly.type
_entity_poly.pdbx_seq_one_letter_code
_entity_poly.pdbx_strand_id
1 'polypeptide(L)'
;METIIEVSHLEKSFQKEQAIRDVSFEIKKGEIFGFLGPSGSGKTTTIKILTGQLTASGGDVRVFNNDARALQQPAARSRFGILTDNSGLYTRISIEENLLLYSRLYDLSDSSVEEALKFVNLYEERKKRVNTLSKGMIQRVTLARAILHKPELLFLDEPTSALDPVNTNHIYAGLRKLNEMGTTIFLTTHDMAEAEVLCNRVAFLDKGTIRAIGAPTDLKRQFGDDTLTVELLDGKKEIIGKGSGDAKQMFEWMQNNQVERISTNEPSLGDIFVQVTGRELL
;
A
#
# COMPACT_ATOMS: atom_id res chain seq x y z
N MET A 1 -8.25 1.71 -19.74
CA MET A 1 -7.85 2.67 -18.69
C MET A 1 -6.44 3.19 -19.01
N GLU A 2 -6.17 4.46 -18.76
CA GLU A 2 -4.87 5.09 -19.00
C GLU A 2 -3.83 4.56 -18.01
N THR A 3 -2.60 4.25 -18.49
CA THR A 3 -1.49 3.85 -17.63
C THR A 3 -0.79 5.11 -17.10
N ILE A 4 -0.60 5.20 -15.79
CA ILE A 4 0.05 6.35 -15.13
C ILE A 4 1.50 6.04 -14.74
N ILE A 5 1.81 4.78 -14.42
CA ILE A 5 3.17 4.28 -14.18
C ILE A 5 3.40 3.07 -15.07
N GLU A 6 4.52 3.04 -15.77
CA GLU A 6 5.00 1.91 -16.57
C GLU A 6 6.46 1.64 -16.22
N VAL A 7 6.75 0.41 -15.82
CA VAL A 7 8.08 -0.06 -15.45
C VAL A 7 8.40 -1.31 -16.25
N SER A 8 9.48 -1.27 -17.01
CA SER A 8 9.92 -2.37 -17.87
C SER A 8 11.37 -2.71 -17.57
N HIS A 9 11.60 -3.95 -17.14
CA HIS A 9 12.92 -4.51 -16.88
C HIS A 9 13.79 -3.64 -15.95
N LEU A 10 13.17 -3.07 -14.91
CA LEU A 10 13.85 -2.19 -13.97
C LEU A 10 14.95 -2.94 -13.22
N GLU A 11 16.13 -2.36 -13.25
CA GLU A 11 17.29 -2.83 -12.49
C GLU A 11 17.89 -1.72 -11.64
N LYS A 12 18.39 -2.07 -10.45
CA LYS A 12 19.17 -1.17 -9.62
C LYS A 12 20.25 -1.90 -8.85
N SER A 13 21.50 -1.48 -9.08
CA SER A 13 22.66 -1.93 -8.34
C SER A 13 23.31 -0.78 -7.56
N PHE A 14 23.78 -1.08 -6.36
CA PHE A 14 24.60 -0.22 -5.52
C PHE A 14 25.95 -0.92 -5.33
N GLN A 15 27.00 -0.40 -5.94
CA GLN A 15 28.33 -1.03 -5.94
C GLN A 15 28.28 -2.51 -6.35
N LYS A 16 28.32 -3.45 -5.37
CA LYS A 16 28.31 -4.90 -5.62
C LYS A 16 26.95 -5.56 -5.34
N GLU A 17 26.00 -4.83 -4.76
CA GLU A 17 24.69 -5.35 -4.38
C GLU A 17 23.63 -4.94 -5.41
N GLN A 18 22.91 -5.92 -5.96
CA GLN A 18 21.79 -5.70 -6.86
C GLN A 18 20.50 -5.67 -6.03
N ALA A 19 19.97 -4.47 -5.80
CA ALA A 19 18.78 -4.23 -5.00
C ALA A 19 17.47 -4.48 -5.75
N ILE A 20 17.46 -4.28 -7.08
CA ILE A 20 16.30 -4.56 -7.94
C ILE A 20 16.82 -5.33 -9.17
N ARG A 21 16.07 -6.39 -9.55
CA ARG A 21 16.46 -7.36 -10.58
C ARG A 21 15.27 -7.60 -11.51
N ASP A 22 15.29 -7.03 -12.71
CA ASP A 22 14.30 -7.28 -13.76
C ASP A 22 12.83 -7.14 -13.28
N VAL A 23 12.49 -5.99 -12.70
CA VAL A 23 11.14 -5.70 -12.20
C VAL A 23 10.33 -5.02 -13.29
N SER A 24 9.16 -5.60 -13.65
CA SER A 24 8.24 -5.06 -14.64
C SER A 24 6.82 -5.03 -14.11
N PHE A 25 6.14 -3.89 -14.19
CA PHE A 25 4.73 -3.73 -13.83
C PHE A 25 4.15 -2.42 -14.42
N GLU A 26 2.83 -2.34 -14.44
CA GLU A 26 2.10 -1.12 -14.80
C GLU A 26 1.04 -0.79 -13.77
N ILE A 27 0.71 0.50 -13.64
CA ILE A 27 -0.36 0.99 -12.77
C ILE A 27 -1.30 1.85 -13.59
N LYS A 28 -2.60 1.56 -13.46
CA LYS A 28 -3.65 2.31 -14.15
C LYS A 28 -4.07 3.52 -13.32
N LYS A 29 -4.51 4.57 -14.01
CA LYS A 29 -5.06 5.77 -13.35
C LYS A 29 -6.28 5.40 -12.49
N GLY A 30 -6.31 5.90 -11.24
CA GLY A 30 -7.35 5.58 -10.26
C GLY A 30 -7.19 4.20 -9.59
N GLU A 31 -6.04 3.55 -9.73
CA GLU A 31 -5.73 2.29 -9.06
C GLU A 31 -5.04 2.54 -7.70
N ILE A 32 -5.36 1.72 -6.69
CA ILE A 32 -4.53 1.58 -5.49
C ILE A 32 -3.68 0.32 -5.69
N PHE A 33 -2.39 0.52 -5.86
CA PHE A 33 -1.43 -0.55 -6.11
C PHE A 33 -0.51 -0.75 -4.91
N GLY A 34 -0.48 -1.97 -4.37
CA GLY A 34 0.36 -2.37 -3.24
C GLY A 34 1.65 -3.04 -3.70
N PHE A 35 2.80 -2.56 -3.21
CA PHE A 35 4.10 -3.16 -3.47
C PHE A 35 4.63 -3.78 -2.17
N LEU A 36 4.45 -5.09 -2.02
CA LEU A 36 4.54 -5.82 -0.77
C LEU A 36 5.85 -6.59 -0.65
N GLY A 37 6.37 -6.71 0.56
CA GLY A 37 7.55 -7.52 0.80
C GLY A 37 8.29 -7.15 2.09
N PRO A 38 9.25 -7.96 2.54
CA PRO A 38 10.01 -7.73 3.76
C PRO A 38 10.93 -6.52 3.64
N SER A 39 11.48 -6.09 4.76
CA SER A 39 12.53 -5.07 4.79
C SER A 39 13.72 -5.50 3.90
N GLY A 40 14.27 -4.56 3.14
CA GLY A 40 15.38 -4.83 2.22
C GLY A 40 15.00 -5.50 0.90
N SER A 41 13.71 -5.74 0.61
CA SER A 41 13.29 -6.35 -0.68
C SER A 41 13.43 -5.41 -1.89
N GLY A 42 13.59 -4.09 -1.68
CA GLY A 42 13.73 -3.10 -2.75
C GLY A 42 12.58 -2.08 -2.86
N LYS A 43 11.57 -2.13 -1.97
CA LYS A 43 10.36 -1.25 -2.01
C LYS A 43 10.70 0.24 -2.02
N THR A 44 11.41 0.73 -1.00
CA THR A 44 11.83 2.14 -0.91
C THR A 44 12.73 2.55 -2.07
N THR A 45 13.60 1.65 -2.55
CA THR A 45 14.45 1.90 -3.72
C THR A 45 13.59 2.12 -4.97
N THR A 46 12.54 1.32 -5.15
CA THR A 46 11.59 1.47 -6.26
C THR A 46 10.87 2.81 -6.18
N ILE A 47 10.33 3.20 -5.01
CA ILE A 47 9.70 4.54 -4.83
C ILE A 47 10.67 5.66 -5.21
N LYS A 48 11.93 5.60 -4.76
CA LYS A 48 12.93 6.63 -5.08
C LYS A 48 13.21 6.73 -6.59
N ILE A 49 13.16 5.61 -7.31
CA ILE A 49 13.32 5.62 -8.77
C ILE A 49 12.06 6.18 -9.44
N LEU A 50 10.86 5.72 -9.05
CA LEU A 50 9.59 6.20 -9.58
C LEU A 50 9.37 7.70 -9.37
N THR A 51 9.94 8.26 -8.30
CA THR A 51 9.85 9.70 -7.97
C THR A 51 11.02 10.51 -8.49
N GLY A 52 11.92 9.90 -9.29
CA GLY A 52 13.08 10.55 -9.87
C GLY A 52 14.20 10.88 -8.88
N GLN A 53 14.10 10.49 -7.61
CA GLN A 53 15.14 10.74 -6.59
C GLN A 53 16.37 9.86 -6.79
N LEU A 54 16.23 8.74 -7.49
CA LEU A 54 17.29 7.78 -7.77
C LEU A 54 17.22 7.33 -9.23
N THR A 55 18.36 7.26 -9.89
CA THR A 55 18.45 6.76 -11.27
C THR A 55 18.53 5.24 -11.28
N ALA A 56 17.75 4.58 -12.14
CA ALA A 56 17.84 3.16 -12.42
C ALA A 56 19.22 2.79 -13.00
N SER A 57 19.66 1.56 -12.80
CA SER A 57 20.88 1.02 -13.45
C SER A 57 20.57 0.41 -14.81
N GLY A 58 19.32 -0.02 -15.05
CA GLY A 58 18.81 -0.56 -16.31
C GLY A 58 17.28 -0.53 -16.35
N GLY A 59 16.73 -0.79 -17.54
CA GLY A 59 15.30 -0.76 -17.79
C GLY A 59 14.71 0.63 -18.03
N ASP A 60 13.43 0.68 -18.35
CA ASP A 60 12.67 1.89 -18.59
C ASP A 60 11.63 2.14 -17.50
N VAL A 61 11.54 3.40 -17.04
CA VAL A 61 10.56 3.81 -16.02
C VAL A 61 9.88 5.08 -16.49
N ARG A 62 8.57 4.99 -16.69
CA ARG A 62 7.73 6.11 -17.09
C ARG A 62 6.69 6.41 -16.04
N VAL A 63 6.52 7.69 -15.74
CA VAL A 63 5.46 8.21 -14.87
C VAL A 63 4.81 9.40 -15.58
N PHE A 64 3.47 9.40 -15.64
CA PHE A 64 2.72 10.38 -16.45
C PHE A 64 3.16 10.40 -17.93
N ASN A 65 3.45 9.24 -18.52
CA ASN A 65 3.96 9.07 -19.89
C ASN A 65 5.33 9.71 -20.14
N ASN A 66 6.06 10.16 -19.13
CA ASN A 66 7.41 10.72 -19.22
C ASN A 66 8.41 9.84 -18.48
N ASP A 67 9.69 9.93 -18.85
CA ASP A 67 10.76 9.34 -18.06
C ASP A 67 10.67 9.81 -16.59
N ALA A 68 10.78 8.90 -15.62
CA ALA A 68 10.64 9.22 -14.20
C ALA A 68 11.59 10.35 -13.74
N ARG A 69 12.75 10.51 -14.39
CA ARG A 69 13.69 11.63 -14.12
C ARG A 69 13.08 13.01 -14.37
N ALA A 70 12.07 13.10 -15.23
CA ALA A 70 11.36 14.35 -15.48
C ALA A 70 10.55 14.83 -14.25
N LEU A 71 10.24 13.95 -13.30
CA LEU A 71 9.55 14.30 -12.04
C LEU A 71 10.40 15.21 -11.12
N GLN A 72 11.68 15.36 -11.39
CA GLN A 72 12.53 16.32 -10.69
C GLN A 72 12.19 17.78 -11.03
N GLN A 73 11.51 18.02 -12.17
CA GLN A 73 11.12 19.35 -12.59
C GLN A 73 9.99 19.90 -11.70
N PRO A 74 10.01 21.21 -11.36
CA PRO A 74 9.00 21.82 -10.50
C PRO A 74 7.55 21.61 -10.97
N ALA A 75 7.30 21.73 -12.26
CA ALA A 75 5.97 21.54 -12.86
C ALA A 75 5.41 20.12 -12.68
N ALA A 76 6.26 19.11 -12.61
CA ALA A 76 5.84 17.73 -12.37
C ALA A 76 5.56 17.45 -10.89
N ARG A 77 6.27 18.16 -9.99
CA ARG A 77 6.14 17.93 -8.53
C ARG A 77 4.76 18.27 -7.98
N SER A 78 4.04 19.20 -8.59
CA SER A 78 2.67 19.52 -8.18
C SER A 78 1.64 18.42 -8.51
N ARG A 79 2.01 17.46 -9.36
CA ARG A 79 1.12 16.37 -9.78
C ARG A 79 1.17 15.15 -8.87
N PHE A 80 2.19 15.03 -8.01
CA PHE A 80 2.33 13.87 -7.13
C PHE A 80 2.69 14.27 -5.70
N GLY A 81 2.24 13.44 -4.75
CA GLY A 81 2.60 13.53 -3.34
C GLY A 81 3.48 12.35 -2.92
N ILE A 82 4.33 12.57 -1.91
CA ILE A 82 5.21 11.52 -1.39
C ILE A 82 5.18 11.51 0.14
N LEU A 83 4.97 10.32 0.71
CA LEU A 83 5.25 10.02 2.11
C LEU A 83 6.41 9.02 2.15
N THR A 84 7.50 9.39 2.81
CA THR A 84 8.67 8.53 3.07
C THR A 84 9.11 8.67 4.52
N ASP A 85 10.02 7.82 4.98
CA ASP A 85 10.58 7.84 6.35
C ASP A 85 11.19 9.18 6.74
N ASN A 86 11.74 9.93 5.78
CA ASN A 86 12.27 11.26 6.03
C ASN A 86 11.12 12.28 6.02
N SER A 87 10.66 12.67 7.20
CA SER A 87 9.56 13.62 7.32
C SER A 87 9.86 14.99 6.70
N GLY A 88 11.13 15.44 6.73
CA GLY A 88 11.50 16.78 6.24
C GLY A 88 10.71 17.93 6.89
N LEU A 89 10.19 17.72 8.10
CA LEU A 89 9.42 18.71 8.84
C LEU A 89 10.37 19.60 9.66
N TYR A 90 10.00 20.87 9.78
CA TYR A 90 10.70 21.81 10.66
C TYR A 90 10.28 21.57 12.11
N THR A 91 11.18 21.05 12.93
CA THR A 91 10.87 20.55 14.27
C THR A 91 10.51 21.62 15.28
N ARG A 92 10.96 22.88 15.09
CA ARG A 92 10.79 24.00 16.03
C ARG A 92 9.48 24.77 15.86
N ILE A 93 8.77 24.60 14.77
CA ILE A 93 7.49 25.25 14.50
C ILE A 93 6.34 24.25 14.63
N SER A 94 5.10 24.75 14.64
CA SER A 94 3.89 23.95 14.80
C SER A 94 3.57 23.10 13.57
N ILE A 95 2.64 22.15 13.72
CA ILE A 95 2.10 21.35 12.63
C ILE A 95 1.51 22.27 11.54
N GLU A 96 0.65 23.21 11.96
CA GLU A 96 -0.01 24.14 11.05
C GLU A 96 0.99 25.02 10.30
N GLU A 97 1.97 25.59 10.98
CA GLU A 97 3.04 26.40 10.36
C GLU A 97 3.84 25.59 9.34
N ASN A 98 4.16 24.31 9.62
CA ASN A 98 4.79 23.43 8.66
C ASN A 98 3.94 23.28 7.39
N LEU A 99 2.64 23.01 7.52
CA LEU A 99 1.76 22.82 6.36
C LEU A 99 1.51 24.12 5.60
N LEU A 100 1.42 25.26 6.28
CA LEU A 100 1.32 26.59 5.65
C LEU A 100 2.52 26.93 4.77
N LEU A 101 3.75 26.50 5.13
CA LEU A 101 4.91 26.67 4.26
C LEU A 101 4.72 25.97 2.91
N TYR A 102 4.20 24.74 2.94
CA TYR A 102 3.92 23.98 1.72
C TYR A 102 2.69 24.50 0.97
N SER A 103 1.63 24.93 1.68
CA SER A 103 0.46 25.57 1.08
C SER A 103 0.85 26.76 0.22
N ARG A 104 1.72 27.64 0.76
CA ARG A 104 2.24 28.81 0.00
C ARG A 104 3.11 28.40 -1.18
N LEU A 105 3.89 27.33 -1.06
CA LEU A 105 4.74 26.83 -2.15
C LEU A 105 3.92 26.34 -3.36
N TYR A 106 2.69 25.84 -3.09
CA TYR A 106 1.76 25.35 -4.11
C TYR A 106 0.65 26.36 -4.45
N ASP A 107 0.74 27.62 -3.97
CA ASP A 107 -0.27 28.66 -4.17
C ASP A 107 -1.70 28.23 -3.74
N LEU A 108 -1.79 27.50 -2.62
CA LEU A 108 -3.06 27.00 -2.07
C LEU A 108 -3.61 27.98 -1.02
N SER A 109 -4.93 27.91 -0.82
CA SER A 109 -5.60 28.63 0.27
C SER A 109 -5.31 27.98 1.64
N ASP A 110 -5.41 28.76 2.72
CA ASP A 110 -5.22 28.26 4.09
C ASP A 110 -6.26 27.17 4.46
N SER A 111 -7.44 27.14 3.81
CA SER A 111 -8.43 26.07 3.99
C SER A 111 -7.92 24.70 3.58
N SER A 112 -6.96 24.60 2.64
CA SER A 112 -6.33 23.33 2.25
C SER A 112 -5.56 22.69 3.42
N VAL A 113 -4.97 23.53 4.29
CA VAL A 113 -4.28 23.04 5.51
C VAL A 113 -5.28 22.45 6.50
N GLU A 114 -6.42 23.12 6.69
CA GLU A 114 -7.48 22.60 7.56
C GLU A 114 -8.04 21.27 7.04
N GLU A 115 -8.34 21.18 5.73
CA GLU A 115 -8.79 19.93 5.10
C GLU A 115 -7.80 18.78 5.30
N ALA A 116 -6.50 19.03 5.04
CA ALA A 116 -5.45 18.03 5.20
C ALA A 116 -5.27 17.60 6.68
N LEU A 117 -5.38 18.52 7.63
CA LEU A 117 -5.31 18.21 9.05
C LEU A 117 -6.51 17.41 9.56
N LYS A 118 -7.72 17.71 9.07
CA LYS A 118 -8.91 16.91 9.35
C LYS A 118 -8.79 15.51 8.76
N PHE A 119 -8.27 15.40 7.54
CA PHE A 119 -8.04 14.10 6.89
C PHE A 119 -7.17 13.17 7.74
N VAL A 120 -6.14 13.68 8.40
CA VAL A 120 -5.22 12.88 9.22
C VAL A 120 -5.59 12.88 10.71
N ASN A 121 -6.75 13.42 11.09
CA ASN A 121 -7.21 13.55 12.48
C ASN A 121 -6.18 14.22 13.40
N LEU A 122 -5.69 15.40 12.97
CA LEU A 122 -4.72 16.22 13.72
C LEU A 122 -5.10 17.71 13.79
N TYR A 123 -6.34 18.06 13.43
CA TYR A 123 -6.76 19.47 13.44
C TYR A 123 -6.70 20.10 14.83
N GLU A 124 -7.11 19.39 15.88
CA GLU A 124 -7.09 19.89 17.25
C GLU A 124 -5.67 20.07 17.79
N GLU A 125 -4.72 19.28 17.32
CA GLU A 125 -3.31 19.34 17.68
C GLU A 125 -2.46 20.29 16.83
N ARG A 126 -3.06 21.01 15.90
CA ARG A 126 -2.37 21.82 14.87
C ARG A 126 -1.36 22.83 15.41
N LYS A 127 -1.55 23.32 16.64
CA LYS A 127 -0.66 24.26 17.30
C LYS A 127 0.53 23.61 18.02
N LYS A 128 0.56 22.26 18.12
CA LYS A 128 1.70 21.56 18.75
C LYS A 128 2.94 21.68 17.88
N ARG A 129 4.10 21.87 18.51
CA ARG A 129 5.40 21.87 17.83
C ARG A 129 5.78 20.45 17.40
N VAL A 130 6.38 20.29 16.22
CA VAL A 130 6.73 18.99 15.67
C VAL A 130 7.68 18.20 16.58
N ASN A 131 8.60 18.84 17.29
CA ASN A 131 9.52 18.18 18.22
C ASN A 131 8.83 17.54 19.46
N THR A 132 7.55 17.82 19.69
CA THR A 132 6.77 17.24 20.80
C THR A 132 5.86 16.12 20.37
N LEU A 133 5.86 15.77 19.07
CA LEU A 133 4.95 14.78 18.49
C LEU A 133 5.47 13.36 18.65
N SER A 134 4.55 12.40 18.78
CA SER A 134 4.86 10.98 18.66
C SER A 134 5.24 10.61 17.21
N LYS A 135 5.88 9.46 17.02
CA LYS A 135 6.23 8.94 15.69
C LYS A 135 4.99 8.83 14.77
N GLY A 136 3.88 8.30 15.29
CA GLY A 136 2.62 8.22 14.54
C GLY A 136 2.00 9.57 14.21
N MET A 137 2.13 10.58 15.07
CA MET A 137 1.71 11.95 14.74
C MET A 137 2.59 12.55 13.64
N ILE A 138 3.91 12.39 13.71
CA ILE A 138 4.85 12.85 12.67
C ILE A 138 4.49 12.22 11.31
N GLN A 139 4.21 10.92 11.28
CA GLN A 139 3.80 10.21 10.07
C GLN A 139 2.50 10.79 9.50
N ARG A 140 1.49 11.04 10.33
CA ARG A 140 0.23 11.67 9.91
C ARG A 140 0.42 13.09 9.39
N VAL A 141 1.28 13.91 10.02
CA VAL A 141 1.62 15.25 9.50
C VAL A 141 2.31 15.16 8.14
N THR A 142 3.21 14.19 7.96
CA THR A 142 3.90 13.94 6.67
C THR A 142 2.90 13.51 5.60
N LEU A 143 1.91 12.69 5.95
CA LEU A 143 0.82 12.31 5.05
C LEU A 143 -0.05 13.54 4.69
N ALA A 144 -0.43 14.36 5.67
CA ALA A 144 -1.18 15.60 5.42
C ALA A 144 -0.46 16.51 4.42
N ARG A 145 0.86 16.64 4.56
CA ARG A 145 1.69 17.38 3.60
C ARG A 145 1.65 16.77 2.20
N ALA A 146 1.71 15.43 2.10
CA ALA A 146 1.73 14.74 0.81
C ALA A 146 0.43 14.88 0.02
N ILE A 147 -0.71 15.04 0.71
CA ILE A 147 -2.03 15.19 0.10
C ILE A 147 -2.52 16.64 -0.04
N LEU A 148 -1.80 17.60 0.55
CA LEU A 148 -2.21 19.00 0.69
C LEU A 148 -2.64 19.65 -0.64
N HIS A 149 -1.93 19.35 -1.71
CA HIS A 149 -2.13 19.89 -3.06
C HIS A 149 -3.02 18.99 -3.95
N LYS A 150 -3.72 17.99 -3.36
CA LYS A 150 -4.63 17.07 -4.06
C LYS A 150 -3.97 16.41 -5.28
N PRO A 151 -2.90 15.64 -5.10
CA PRO A 151 -2.10 15.09 -6.18
C PRO A 151 -2.88 14.08 -7.05
N GLU A 152 -2.51 13.96 -8.33
CA GLU A 152 -3.01 12.92 -9.23
C GLU A 152 -2.45 11.53 -8.87
N LEU A 153 -1.22 11.48 -8.31
CA LEU A 153 -0.50 10.27 -7.93
C LEU A 153 0.11 10.43 -6.54
N LEU A 154 -0.13 9.46 -5.66
CA LEU A 154 0.37 9.49 -4.29
C LEU A 154 1.27 8.27 -4.04
N PHE A 155 2.53 8.52 -3.66
CA PHE A 155 3.48 7.51 -3.24
C PHE A 155 3.55 7.44 -1.72
N LEU A 156 3.29 6.27 -1.16
CA LEU A 156 3.24 6.03 0.29
C LEU A 156 4.21 4.91 0.68
N ASP A 157 5.27 5.24 1.40
CA ASP A 157 6.19 4.25 1.96
C ASP A 157 5.76 3.91 3.39
N GLU A 158 5.18 2.72 3.58
CA GLU A 158 4.67 2.19 4.84
C GLU A 158 3.76 3.17 5.62
N PRO A 159 2.62 3.62 5.04
CA PRO A 159 1.86 4.77 5.53
C PRO A 159 1.29 4.61 6.94
N THR A 160 1.11 3.40 7.45
CA THR A 160 0.46 3.12 8.73
C THR A 160 1.35 2.44 9.76
N SER A 161 2.64 2.18 9.44
CA SER A 161 3.57 1.38 10.26
C SER A 161 3.77 1.88 11.70
N ALA A 162 3.48 3.15 11.99
CA ALA A 162 3.63 3.76 13.32
C ALA A 162 2.28 4.16 13.95
N LEU A 163 1.16 3.71 13.40
CA LEU A 163 -0.17 4.08 13.84
C LEU A 163 -0.82 2.98 14.70
N ASP A 164 -1.66 3.42 15.63
CA ASP A 164 -2.58 2.52 16.33
C ASP A 164 -3.76 2.12 15.43
N PRO A 165 -4.53 1.06 15.77
CA PRO A 165 -5.60 0.55 14.92
C PRO A 165 -6.70 1.56 14.59
N VAL A 166 -7.01 2.50 15.51
CA VAL A 166 -8.06 3.51 15.30
C VAL A 166 -7.61 4.51 14.23
N ASN A 167 -6.38 5.03 14.37
CA ASN A 167 -5.82 5.95 13.38
C ASN A 167 -5.55 5.24 12.04
N THR A 168 -5.13 3.97 12.06
CA THR A 168 -4.95 3.15 10.84
C THR A 168 -6.26 3.07 10.05
N ASN A 169 -7.36 2.68 10.68
CA ASN A 169 -8.67 2.60 10.02
C ASN A 169 -9.16 3.95 9.49
N HIS A 170 -8.89 5.03 10.23
CA HIS A 170 -9.21 6.40 9.78
C HIS A 170 -8.43 6.76 8.49
N ILE A 171 -7.13 6.46 8.44
CA ILE A 171 -6.30 6.69 7.25
C ILE A 171 -6.75 5.82 6.07
N TYR A 172 -7.10 4.55 6.29
CA TYR A 172 -7.63 3.68 5.23
C TYR A 172 -8.90 4.27 4.59
N ALA A 173 -9.86 4.71 5.42
CA ALA A 173 -11.07 5.35 4.91
C ALA A 173 -10.74 6.63 4.11
N GLY A 174 -9.79 7.43 4.59
CA GLY A 174 -9.31 8.62 3.89
C GLY A 174 -8.66 8.30 2.54
N LEU A 175 -7.76 7.31 2.48
CA LEU A 175 -7.09 6.91 1.24
C LEU A 175 -8.08 6.37 0.20
N ARG A 176 -9.07 5.58 0.62
CA ARG A 176 -10.15 5.14 -0.28
C ARG A 176 -10.93 6.33 -0.86
N LYS A 177 -11.29 7.31 -0.01
CA LYS A 177 -11.97 8.51 -0.47
C LYS A 177 -11.13 9.33 -1.45
N LEU A 178 -9.82 9.48 -1.23
CA LEU A 178 -8.93 10.12 -2.20
C LEU A 178 -8.91 9.37 -3.53
N ASN A 179 -8.88 8.05 -3.48
CA ASN A 179 -8.90 7.22 -4.68
C ASN A 179 -10.23 7.34 -5.44
N GLU A 180 -11.36 7.33 -4.76
CA GLU A 180 -12.70 7.57 -5.34
C GLU A 180 -12.81 8.95 -6.00
N MET A 181 -12.06 9.96 -5.51
CA MET A 181 -11.94 11.28 -6.14
C MET A 181 -10.96 11.32 -7.32
N GLY A 182 -10.33 10.19 -7.67
CA GLY A 182 -9.47 10.04 -8.84
C GLY A 182 -7.96 10.02 -8.58
N THR A 183 -7.51 10.11 -7.31
CA THR A 183 -6.08 9.96 -6.98
C THR A 183 -5.65 8.52 -7.19
N THR A 184 -4.58 8.29 -7.95
CA THR A 184 -3.90 7.00 -8.03
C THR A 184 -2.96 6.84 -6.85
N ILE A 185 -2.89 5.66 -6.23
CA ILE A 185 -2.07 5.43 -5.04
C ILE A 185 -1.12 4.27 -5.29
N PHE A 186 0.19 4.53 -5.14
CA PHE A 186 1.22 3.50 -5.03
C PHE A 186 1.66 3.43 -3.57
N LEU A 187 1.42 2.31 -2.90
CA LEU A 187 1.85 2.13 -1.53
C LEU A 187 2.80 0.95 -1.38
N THR A 188 3.75 1.08 -0.47
CA THR A 188 4.57 -0.05 -0.03
C THR A 188 4.17 -0.42 1.40
N THR A 189 4.14 -1.71 1.67
CA THR A 189 3.89 -2.22 3.01
C THR A 189 4.47 -3.63 3.18
N HIS A 190 4.72 -4.01 4.41
CA HIS A 190 4.94 -5.40 4.82
C HIS A 190 3.69 -5.99 5.51
N ASP A 191 2.67 -5.16 5.76
CA ASP A 191 1.38 -5.59 6.34
C ASP A 191 0.44 -6.09 5.24
N MET A 192 0.24 -7.40 5.20
CA MET A 192 -0.61 -8.05 4.21
C MET A 192 -2.09 -7.75 4.41
N ALA A 193 -2.52 -7.51 5.66
CA ALA A 193 -3.89 -7.12 5.96
C ALA A 193 -4.20 -5.70 5.45
N GLU A 194 -3.25 -4.76 5.58
CA GLU A 194 -3.36 -3.44 4.95
C GLU A 194 -3.60 -3.55 3.45
N ALA A 195 -2.79 -4.37 2.79
CA ALA A 195 -2.88 -4.54 1.34
C ALA A 195 -4.20 -5.19 0.89
N GLU A 196 -4.70 -6.19 1.62
CA GLU A 196 -6.00 -6.81 1.36
C GLU A 196 -7.16 -5.81 1.48
N VAL A 197 -7.07 -4.90 2.45
CA VAL A 197 -8.10 -3.90 2.69
C VAL A 197 -8.07 -2.79 1.65
N LEU A 198 -6.89 -2.33 1.24
CA LEU A 198 -6.76 -1.10 0.43
C LEU A 198 -6.56 -1.35 -1.06
N CYS A 199 -5.80 -2.38 -1.45
CA CYS A 199 -5.25 -2.45 -2.79
C CYS A 199 -6.20 -3.12 -3.79
N ASN A 200 -6.31 -2.54 -4.99
CA ASN A 200 -6.96 -3.18 -6.14
C ASN A 200 -6.08 -4.31 -6.69
N ARG A 201 -4.77 -4.08 -6.77
CA ARG A 201 -3.76 -5.06 -7.15
C ARG A 201 -2.53 -4.93 -6.27
N VAL A 202 -1.82 -6.04 -6.12
CA VAL A 202 -0.59 -6.12 -5.34
C VAL A 202 0.51 -6.81 -6.14
N ALA A 203 1.77 -6.46 -5.85
CA ALA A 203 2.94 -7.18 -6.31
C ALA A 203 3.78 -7.60 -5.10
N PHE A 204 4.14 -8.86 -5.02
CA PHE A 204 5.05 -9.39 -3.99
C PHE A 204 6.50 -9.25 -4.44
N LEU A 205 7.26 -8.44 -3.73
CA LEU A 205 8.68 -8.22 -3.98
C LEU A 205 9.52 -9.01 -2.97
N ASP A 206 10.37 -9.88 -3.47
CA ASP A 206 11.40 -10.57 -2.67
C ASP A 206 12.75 -10.50 -3.35
N LYS A 207 13.79 -10.10 -2.62
CA LYS A 207 15.18 -9.96 -3.12
C LYS A 207 15.30 -9.23 -4.45
N GLY A 208 14.52 -8.16 -4.61
CA GLY A 208 14.54 -7.32 -5.81
C GLY A 208 13.80 -7.89 -7.02
N THR A 209 12.98 -8.93 -6.85
CA THR A 209 12.22 -9.57 -7.94
C THR A 209 10.74 -9.65 -7.58
N ILE A 210 9.83 -9.41 -8.52
CA ILE A 210 8.40 -9.68 -8.33
C ILE A 210 8.17 -11.20 -8.42
N ARG A 211 7.53 -11.76 -7.37
CA ARG A 211 7.20 -13.19 -7.27
C ARG A 211 5.78 -13.50 -7.73
N ALA A 212 4.86 -12.60 -7.46
CA ALA A 212 3.48 -12.67 -7.94
C ALA A 212 2.92 -11.26 -8.05
N ILE A 213 1.97 -11.07 -8.96
CA ILE A 213 1.25 -9.81 -9.17
C ILE A 213 -0.19 -10.11 -9.56
N GLY A 214 -1.17 -9.45 -8.93
CA GLY A 214 -2.59 -9.65 -9.22
C GLY A 214 -3.50 -8.93 -8.24
N ALA A 215 -4.82 -9.02 -8.46
CA ALA A 215 -5.78 -8.61 -7.45
C ALA A 215 -5.71 -9.56 -6.23
N PRO A 216 -5.86 -9.07 -4.99
CA PRO A 216 -5.86 -9.93 -3.80
C PRO A 216 -6.80 -11.13 -3.92
N THR A 217 -8.02 -10.92 -4.41
CA THR A 217 -9.03 -11.97 -4.61
C THR A 217 -8.60 -13.02 -5.64
N ASP A 218 -7.95 -12.59 -6.73
CA ASP A 218 -7.49 -13.50 -7.77
C ASP A 218 -6.30 -14.33 -7.30
N LEU A 219 -5.37 -13.70 -6.57
CA LEU A 219 -4.24 -14.41 -5.95
C LEU A 219 -4.73 -15.44 -4.94
N LYS A 220 -5.67 -15.09 -4.06
CA LYS A 220 -6.27 -16.04 -3.12
C LYS A 220 -6.91 -17.22 -3.81
N ARG A 221 -7.62 -16.99 -4.92
CA ARG A 221 -8.22 -18.07 -5.73
C ARG A 221 -7.17 -18.93 -6.43
N GLN A 222 -6.10 -18.31 -6.96
CA GLN A 222 -5.03 -19.02 -7.67
C GLN A 222 -4.21 -19.93 -6.74
N PHE A 223 -3.97 -19.48 -5.50
CA PHE A 223 -3.13 -20.18 -4.54
C PHE A 223 -3.92 -20.91 -3.45
N GLY A 224 -5.26 -20.80 -3.47
CA GLY A 224 -6.15 -21.45 -2.52
C GLY A 224 -6.45 -22.90 -2.91
N ASP A 225 -6.76 -23.69 -1.90
CA ASP A 225 -7.30 -25.03 -2.10
C ASP A 225 -8.81 -24.94 -2.34
N ASP A 226 -9.33 -25.77 -3.23
CA ASP A 226 -10.78 -25.90 -3.47
C ASP A 226 -11.47 -26.69 -2.34
N THR A 227 -11.18 -26.34 -1.07
CA THR A 227 -11.70 -27.00 0.10
C THR A 227 -12.48 -26.05 1.00
N LEU A 228 -13.31 -26.64 1.85
CA LEU A 228 -14.07 -25.97 2.90
C LEU A 228 -13.73 -26.62 4.25
N THR A 229 -13.62 -25.83 5.29
CA THR A 229 -13.58 -26.33 6.67
C THR A 229 -14.98 -26.22 7.26
N VAL A 230 -15.51 -27.36 7.73
CA VAL A 230 -16.79 -27.45 8.43
C VAL A 230 -16.51 -27.71 9.90
N GLU A 231 -16.95 -26.82 10.76
CA GLU A 231 -16.92 -27.01 12.21
C GLU A 231 -18.29 -27.59 12.64
N LEU A 232 -18.26 -28.72 13.31
CA LEU A 232 -19.46 -29.40 13.79
C LEU A 232 -19.72 -29.03 15.26
N LEU A 233 -20.99 -29.12 15.69
CA LEU A 233 -21.41 -28.82 17.06
C LEU A 233 -20.73 -29.68 18.13
N ASP A 234 -20.15 -30.84 17.76
CA ASP A 234 -19.36 -31.69 18.64
C ASP A 234 -17.90 -31.22 18.77
N GLY A 235 -17.53 -30.10 18.13
CA GLY A 235 -16.20 -29.51 18.14
C GLY A 235 -15.24 -30.11 17.09
N LYS A 236 -15.68 -31.05 16.26
CA LYS A 236 -14.85 -31.57 15.17
C LYS A 236 -14.75 -30.59 14.02
N LYS A 237 -13.57 -30.56 13.39
CA LYS A 237 -13.31 -29.81 12.16
C LYS A 237 -13.03 -30.80 11.04
N GLU A 238 -13.84 -30.75 10.01
CA GLU A 238 -13.70 -31.60 8.83
C GLU A 238 -13.36 -30.73 7.62
N ILE A 239 -12.39 -31.18 6.80
CA ILE A 239 -12.00 -30.50 5.56
C ILE A 239 -12.60 -31.30 4.42
N ILE A 240 -13.45 -30.65 3.63
CA ILE A 240 -14.14 -31.25 2.49
C ILE A 240 -13.83 -30.50 1.20
N GLY A 241 -13.78 -31.20 0.09
CA GLY A 241 -13.68 -30.62 -1.24
C GLY A 241 -15.03 -30.06 -1.73
N LYS A 242 -15.01 -29.39 -2.87
CA LYS A 242 -16.24 -28.91 -3.56
C LYS A 242 -16.83 -29.98 -4.50
N GLY A 243 -16.44 -31.25 -4.36
CA GLY A 243 -16.87 -32.36 -5.17
C GLY A 243 -18.26 -32.90 -4.80
N SER A 244 -18.88 -33.70 -5.71
CA SER A 244 -20.22 -34.25 -5.50
C SER A 244 -20.33 -35.21 -4.31
N GLY A 245 -19.26 -35.92 -3.94
CA GLY A 245 -19.21 -36.80 -2.78
C GLY A 245 -19.28 -35.99 -1.47
N ASP A 246 -18.47 -34.95 -1.38
CA ASP A 246 -18.38 -34.06 -0.22
C ASP A 246 -19.66 -33.24 -0.05
N ALA A 247 -20.31 -32.88 -1.17
CA ALA A 247 -21.61 -32.19 -1.16
C ALA A 247 -22.71 -33.02 -0.47
N LYS A 248 -22.71 -34.36 -0.61
CA LYS A 248 -23.65 -35.21 0.12
C LYS A 248 -23.40 -35.24 1.60
N GLN A 249 -22.16 -35.35 2.02
CA GLN A 249 -21.76 -35.31 3.43
C GLN A 249 -22.12 -33.98 4.08
N MET A 250 -21.88 -32.88 3.37
CA MET A 250 -22.29 -31.54 3.79
C MET A 250 -23.80 -31.43 3.97
N PHE A 251 -24.57 -31.96 3.00
CA PHE A 251 -26.02 -31.97 3.07
C PHE A 251 -26.52 -32.75 4.30
N GLU A 252 -25.94 -33.94 4.59
CA GLU A 252 -26.29 -34.75 5.75
C GLU A 252 -26.03 -34.01 7.08
N TRP A 253 -24.87 -33.35 7.20
CA TRP A 253 -24.58 -32.55 8.38
C TRP A 253 -25.54 -31.37 8.55
N MET A 254 -25.87 -30.67 7.48
CA MET A 254 -26.84 -29.57 7.51
C MET A 254 -28.26 -30.05 7.85
N GLN A 255 -28.69 -31.17 7.27
CA GLN A 255 -30.01 -31.76 7.51
C GLN A 255 -30.18 -32.20 8.96
N ASN A 256 -29.11 -32.69 9.57
CA ASN A 256 -29.08 -33.12 10.98
C ASN A 256 -28.77 -31.98 11.98
N ASN A 257 -28.70 -30.73 11.51
CA ASN A 257 -28.33 -29.56 12.33
C ASN A 257 -27.01 -29.74 13.09
N GLN A 258 -26.02 -30.38 12.48
CA GLN A 258 -24.72 -30.66 13.10
C GLN A 258 -23.67 -29.59 12.80
N VAL A 259 -23.94 -28.68 11.86
CA VAL A 259 -22.98 -27.66 11.42
C VAL A 259 -23.05 -26.43 12.32
N GLU A 260 -21.93 -26.08 12.93
CA GLU A 260 -21.76 -24.84 13.68
C GLU A 260 -21.28 -23.70 12.78
N ARG A 261 -20.26 -23.99 11.95
CA ARG A 261 -19.65 -23.01 11.06
C ARG A 261 -19.11 -23.63 9.80
N ILE A 262 -19.18 -22.88 8.69
CA ILE A 262 -18.54 -23.23 7.42
C ILE A 262 -17.60 -22.07 7.06
N SER A 263 -16.37 -22.41 6.66
CA SER A 263 -15.40 -21.44 6.15
C SER A 263 -14.69 -21.96 4.91
N THR A 264 -14.37 -21.07 3.99
CA THR A 264 -13.52 -21.39 2.84
C THR A 264 -12.06 -21.41 3.30
N ASN A 265 -11.27 -22.36 2.78
CA ASN A 265 -9.83 -22.43 3.03
C ASN A 265 -9.07 -21.54 2.02
N GLU A 266 -9.41 -20.25 2.00
CA GLU A 266 -8.68 -19.28 1.21
C GLU A 266 -7.44 -18.81 1.98
N PRO A 267 -6.24 -18.88 1.37
CA PRO A 267 -5.03 -18.39 2.01
C PRO A 267 -5.08 -16.87 2.18
N SER A 268 -4.48 -16.35 3.23
CA SER A 268 -4.20 -14.91 3.34
C SER A 268 -3.11 -14.50 2.35
N LEU A 269 -2.98 -13.21 2.05
CA LEU A 269 -1.85 -12.73 1.26
C LEU A 269 -0.50 -13.07 1.90
N GLY A 270 -0.47 -13.18 3.24
CA GLY A 270 0.71 -13.64 3.98
C GLY A 270 1.07 -15.09 3.67
N ASP A 271 0.10 -15.99 3.67
CA ASP A 271 0.32 -17.42 3.32
C ASP A 271 0.79 -17.56 1.88
N ILE A 272 0.20 -16.80 0.95
CA ILE A 272 0.62 -16.76 -0.45
C ILE A 272 2.06 -16.27 -0.56
N PHE A 273 2.42 -15.21 0.17
CA PHE A 273 3.79 -14.69 0.18
C PHE A 273 4.79 -15.77 0.63
N VAL A 274 4.50 -16.47 1.73
CA VAL A 274 5.32 -17.60 2.22
C VAL A 274 5.45 -18.68 1.16
N GLN A 275 4.36 -19.04 0.50
CA GLN A 275 4.33 -20.07 -0.54
C GLN A 275 5.21 -19.71 -1.76
N VAL A 276 5.14 -18.46 -2.27
CA VAL A 276 5.86 -18.05 -3.47
C VAL A 276 7.33 -17.68 -3.21
N THR A 277 7.68 -17.36 -1.96
CA THR A 277 9.04 -16.94 -1.58
C THR A 277 9.82 -17.99 -0.79
N GLY A 278 9.12 -18.93 -0.15
CA GLY A 278 9.68 -19.89 0.80
C GLY A 278 10.18 -19.25 2.10
N ARG A 279 9.67 -18.06 2.47
CA ARG A 279 10.10 -17.28 3.63
C ARG A 279 8.91 -16.87 4.49
N GLU A 280 9.05 -17.01 5.80
CA GLU A 280 8.13 -16.40 6.74
C GLU A 280 8.33 -14.87 6.77
N LEU A 281 7.20 -14.14 6.92
CA LEU A 281 7.21 -12.70 7.21
C LEU A 281 7.55 -12.55 8.70
N LEU A 282 8.76 -12.06 9.00
CA LEU A 282 9.20 -11.73 10.36
C LEU A 282 8.77 -10.32 10.71
#